data_38e67d597b0c34f8f93b270b32681145
#
_entry.id   38e67d597b0c34f8f93b270b32681145
#
_cell.length_a   1.000
_cell.length_b   1.000
_cell.length_c   1.000
_cell.angle_alpha   90.00
_cell.angle_beta   90.00
_cell.angle_gamma   90.00
#
_symmetry.space_group_name_H-M   'P 1'
#
loop_
_entity.id
_entity.type
_entity.pdbx_description
1 polymer ?
#
loop_
_entity_poly.entity_id
_entity_poly.type
_entity_poly.pdbx_seq_one_letter_code
_entity_poly.pdbx_strand_id
1 'polypeptide(L)'
;MAGNKTFHCQLITPEAAMVDVHAEQMVFTAHDGEVGILLNRAPLLCKLGIGEMRVTTEQGTQRFYVDGGFTHVIGNEITILTERALAAEDIDPAEAHQELADLAKPGERTPEDAQQRELMKRRAHLKIKLAKKQ
;
A
#
# COMPACT_ATOMS: atom_id res chain seq x y z
N MET A 1 -20.37 -24.35 -2.88
CA MET A 1 -20.14 -23.70 -1.61
C MET A 1 -19.85 -22.21 -1.80
N ALA A 2 -20.44 -21.44 -0.96
CA ALA A 2 -20.22 -20.00 -0.96
C ALA A 2 -18.75 -19.63 -0.73
N GLY A 3 -17.96 -20.54 -0.17
CA GLY A 3 -16.55 -20.30 0.12
C GLY A 3 -15.64 -20.10 -1.07
N ASN A 4 -16.18 -20.29 -2.29
CA ASN A 4 -15.35 -20.09 -3.49
C ASN A 4 -15.36 -18.64 -3.99
N LYS A 5 -15.93 -17.72 -3.22
CA LYS A 5 -16.03 -16.32 -3.62
C LYS A 5 -14.83 -15.53 -3.11
N THR A 6 -13.64 -16.04 -3.38
CA THR A 6 -12.39 -15.37 -3.01
C THR A 6 -11.43 -15.39 -4.20
N PHE A 7 -10.45 -14.53 -4.15
CA PHE A 7 -9.35 -14.51 -5.10
C PHE A 7 -8.02 -14.60 -4.34
N HIS A 8 -7.02 -15.13 -5.02
CA HIS A 8 -5.69 -15.26 -4.44
C HIS A 8 -4.96 -13.94 -4.54
N CYS A 9 -4.46 -13.46 -3.43
CA CYS A 9 -3.79 -12.16 -3.34
C CYS A 9 -2.38 -12.33 -2.78
N GLN A 10 -1.39 -11.79 -3.48
CA GLN A 10 0.00 -11.80 -3.03
C GLN A 10 0.55 -10.39 -3.04
N LEU A 11 1.25 -10.02 -1.96
CA LEU A 11 2.01 -8.78 -1.87
C LEU A 11 3.47 -9.14 -1.69
N ILE A 12 4.29 -8.77 -2.67
CA ILE A 12 5.68 -9.19 -2.74
C ILE A 12 6.61 -7.98 -2.76
N THR A 13 7.60 -8.01 -1.89
CA THR A 13 8.71 -7.04 -1.89
C THR A 13 10.00 -7.77 -2.23
N PRO A 14 11.11 -7.05 -2.49
CA PRO A 14 12.38 -7.71 -2.75
C PRO A 14 12.85 -8.64 -1.63
N GLU A 15 12.46 -8.38 -0.40
CA GLU A 15 12.86 -9.18 0.75
C GLU A 15 12.01 -10.42 0.94
N ALA A 16 10.71 -10.34 0.66
CA ALA A 16 9.81 -11.45 0.98
C ALA A 16 8.42 -11.28 0.39
N ALA A 17 7.66 -12.39 0.37
CA ALA A 17 6.22 -12.33 0.15
C ALA A 17 5.58 -11.95 1.49
N MET A 18 5.03 -10.77 1.59
CA MET A 18 4.45 -10.25 2.83
C MET A 18 3.01 -10.71 3.04
N VAL A 19 2.28 -10.93 1.95
CA VAL A 19 0.88 -11.38 2.00
C VAL A 19 0.71 -12.48 0.97
N ASP A 20 0.03 -13.54 1.37
CA ASP A 20 -0.34 -14.64 0.48
C ASP A 20 -1.62 -15.24 1.06
N VAL A 21 -2.76 -14.71 0.65
CA VAL A 21 -4.05 -15.08 1.24
C VAL A 21 -5.12 -15.14 0.16
N HIS A 22 -6.24 -15.76 0.52
CA HIS A 22 -7.46 -15.68 -0.28
C HIS A 22 -8.34 -14.58 0.29
N ALA A 23 -8.60 -13.56 -0.53
CA ALA A 23 -9.29 -12.36 -0.12
C ALA A 23 -10.68 -12.28 -0.75
N GLU A 24 -11.59 -11.59 -0.07
CA GLU A 24 -12.93 -11.31 -0.57
C GLU A 24 -12.98 -9.98 -1.29
N GLN A 25 -12.12 -9.06 -0.87
CA GLN A 25 -12.04 -7.71 -1.41
C GLN A 25 -10.65 -7.16 -1.19
N MET A 26 -10.23 -6.32 -2.10
CA MET A 26 -8.97 -5.61 -1.99
C MET A 26 -9.13 -4.20 -2.54
N VAL A 27 -8.54 -3.22 -1.85
CA VAL A 27 -8.48 -1.84 -2.33
C VAL A 27 -7.03 -1.40 -2.24
N PHE A 28 -6.54 -0.76 -3.29
CA PHE A 28 -5.17 -0.22 -3.29
C PHE A 28 -5.17 1.15 -3.96
N THR A 29 -4.12 1.92 -3.72
CA THR A 29 -3.94 3.23 -4.34
C THR A 29 -3.12 3.08 -5.60
N ALA A 30 -3.76 3.31 -6.74
CA ALA A 30 -3.07 3.36 -8.03
C ALA A 30 -2.45 4.74 -8.22
N HIS A 31 -1.66 4.88 -9.28
CA HIS A 31 -1.03 6.15 -9.60
C HIS A 31 -2.04 7.31 -9.71
N ASP A 32 -3.23 7.03 -10.18
CA ASP A 32 -4.27 8.05 -10.45
C ASP A 32 -5.52 7.91 -9.57
N GLY A 33 -5.46 7.15 -8.49
CA GLY A 33 -6.58 7.02 -7.55
C GLY A 33 -6.73 5.64 -6.97
N GLU A 34 -7.77 5.45 -6.14
CA GLU A 34 -8.04 4.15 -5.55
C GLU A 34 -8.71 3.20 -6.52
N VAL A 35 -8.33 1.94 -6.46
CA VAL A 35 -8.92 0.87 -7.26
C VAL A 35 -9.36 -0.25 -6.33
N GLY A 36 -10.62 -0.63 -6.46
CA GLY A 36 -11.17 -1.76 -5.73
C GLY A 36 -11.21 -2.99 -6.60
N ILE A 37 -10.83 -4.13 -6.03
CA ILE A 37 -10.86 -5.42 -6.70
C ILE A 37 -11.82 -6.33 -5.97
N LEU A 38 -12.79 -6.82 -6.71
CA LEU A 38 -13.68 -7.87 -6.26
C LEU A 38 -13.50 -9.07 -7.18
N LEU A 39 -14.15 -10.15 -6.84
CA LEU A 39 -14.10 -11.39 -7.62
C LEU A 39 -14.49 -11.12 -9.08
N ASN A 40 -13.89 -11.86 -9.99
CA ASN A 40 -14.17 -11.81 -11.44
C ASN A 40 -13.83 -10.48 -12.12
N ARG A 41 -12.85 -9.79 -11.59
CA ARG A 41 -12.36 -8.59 -12.21
C ARG A 41 -11.69 -8.90 -13.54
N ALA A 42 -11.91 -8.06 -14.56
CA ALA A 42 -11.20 -8.16 -15.84
C ALA A 42 -9.69 -8.02 -15.63
N PRO A 43 -8.89 -8.60 -16.50
CA PRO A 43 -7.43 -8.46 -16.39
C PRO A 43 -7.01 -7.01 -16.31
N LEU A 44 -6.03 -6.74 -15.45
CA LEU A 44 -5.59 -5.39 -15.17
C LEU A 44 -4.09 -5.41 -14.87
N LEU A 45 -3.39 -4.44 -15.43
CA LEU A 45 -2.01 -4.14 -15.03
C LEU A 45 -1.98 -2.65 -14.76
N CYS A 46 -1.68 -2.26 -13.53
CA CYS A 46 -1.63 -0.84 -13.23
C CYS A 46 -0.46 -0.49 -12.32
N LYS A 47 -0.01 0.74 -12.46
CA LYS A 47 1.06 1.29 -11.65
C LYS A 47 0.49 1.78 -10.33
N LEU A 48 1.18 1.44 -9.25
CA LEU A 48 0.79 1.86 -7.90
C LEU A 48 1.38 3.22 -7.55
N GLY A 49 0.62 3.97 -6.75
CA GLY A 49 1.14 5.14 -6.08
C GLY A 49 1.57 4.79 -4.65
N ILE A 50 1.94 5.82 -3.90
CA ILE A 50 2.17 5.69 -2.47
C ILE A 50 0.81 5.74 -1.81
N GLY A 51 0.44 4.69 -1.08
CA GLY A 51 -0.88 4.68 -0.50
C GLY A 51 -1.15 3.49 0.41
N GLU A 52 -2.40 3.40 0.79
CA GLU A 52 -2.91 2.33 1.63
C GLU A 52 -3.42 1.19 0.76
N MET A 53 -3.11 -0.04 1.15
CA MET A 53 -3.73 -1.22 0.60
C MET A 53 -4.55 -1.88 1.71
N ARG A 54 -5.80 -2.21 1.42
CA ARG A 54 -6.67 -2.93 2.34
C ARG A 54 -7.02 -4.27 1.73
N VAL A 55 -6.85 -5.32 2.51
CA VAL A 55 -7.20 -6.68 2.10
C VAL A 55 -8.21 -7.23 3.10
N THR A 56 -9.38 -7.60 2.60
CA THR A 56 -10.45 -8.12 3.43
C THR A 56 -10.57 -9.63 3.22
N THR A 57 -10.46 -10.37 4.32
CA THR A 57 -10.64 -11.83 4.35
C THR A 57 -11.73 -12.17 5.35
N GLU A 58 -12.02 -13.46 5.51
CA GLU A 58 -12.95 -13.93 6.54
C GLU A 58 -12.56 -13.49 7.95
N GLN A 59 -11.26 -13.25 8.16
CA GLN A 59 -10.72 -12.90 9.48
C GLN A 59 -10.69 -11.40 9.72
N GLY A 60 -11.14 -10.61 8.75
CA GLY A 60 -11.18 -9.17 8.88
C GLY A 60 -10.37 -8.46 7.82
N THR A 61 -10.14 -7.19 8.04
CA THR A 61 -9.41 -6.33 7.11
C THR A 61 -8.02 -6.06 7.64
N GLN A 62 -7.02 -6.29 6.79
CA GLN A 62 -5.64 -5.92 7.06
C GLN A 62 -5.27 -4.70 6.22
N ARG A 63 -4.50 -3.80 6.79
CA ARG A 63 -4.08 -2.56 6.14
C ARG A 63 -2.56 -2.52 6.02
N PHE A 64 -2.10 -2.03 4.88
CA PHE A 64 -0.67 -1.96 4.57
C PHE A 64 -0.33 -0.60 3.99
N TYR A 65 0.85 -0.11 4.33
CA TYR A 65 1.50 0.98 3.64
C TYR A 65 2.23 0.39 2.43
N VAL A 66 1.99 0.94 1.24
CA VAL A 66 2.62 0.47 0.00
C VAL A 66 3.23 1.67 -0.70
N ASP A 67 4.46 1.54 -1.14
CA ASP A 67 5.23 2.63 -1.72
C ASP A 67 5.56 2.33 -3.17
N GLY A 68 4.56 2.54 -4.04
CA GLY A 68 4.74 2.35 -5.47
C GLY A 68 4.76 0.89 -5.91
N GLY A 69 5.07 0.67 -7.17
CA GLY A 69 5.13 -0.66 -7.75
C GLY A 69 4.06 -0.91 -8.78
N PHE A 70 3.69 -2.17 -8.95
CA PHE A 70 2.70 -2.59 -9.95
C PHE A 70 1.75 -3.60 -9.39
N THR A 71 0.51 -3.56 -9.86
CA THR A 71 -0.50 -4.57 -9.58
C THR A 71 -0.85 -5.30 -10.87
N HIS A 72 -0.87 -6.62 -10.82
CA HIS A 72 -1.22 -7.46 -11.94
C HIS A 72 -2.39 -8.36 -11.54
N VAL A 73 -3.50 -8.26 -12.28
CA VAL A 73 -4.71 -9.04 -12.03
C VAL A 73 -5.00 -9.89 -13.24
N ILE A 74 -5.02 -11.21 -13.08
CA ILE A 74 -5.42 -12.14 -14.12
C ILE A 74 -6.30 -13.22 -13.48
N GLY A 75 -7.52 -13.37 -13.99
CA GLY A 75 -8.46 -14.31 -13.41
C GLY A 75 -8.72 -13.96 -11.96
N ASN A 76 -8.60 -14.93 -11.08
CA ASN A 76 -8.76 -14.71 -9.63
C ASN A 76 -7.41 -14.70 -8.92
N GLU A 77 -6.40 -14.20 -9.62
CA GLU A 77 -5.03 -14.06 -9.09
C GLU A 77 -4.63 -12.59 -9.13
N ILE A 78 -4.22 -12.04 -7.99
CA ILE A 78 -3.75 -10.66 -7.89
C ILE A 78 -2.34 -10.69 -7.31
N THR A 79 -1.41 -10.10 -8.03
CA THR A 79 -0.02 -9.98 -7.57
C THR A 79 0.34 -8.51 -7.49
N ILE A 80 0.80 -8.08 -6.33
CA ILE A 80 1.30 -6.73 -6.11
C ILE A 80 2.79 -6.82 -5.86
N LEU A 81 3.55 -6.12 -6.70
CA LEU A 81 5.01 -6.03 -6.59
C LEU A 81 5.34 -4.61 -6.19
N THR A 82 5.98 -4.45 -5.04
CA THR A 82 6.35 -3.13 -4.53
C THR A 82 7.75 -3.16 -3.95
N GLU A 83 8.42 -2.01 -3.96
CA GLU A 83 9.73 -1.87 -3.35
C GLU A 83 9.65 -1.89 -1.83
N ARG A 84 8.60 -1.32 -1.27
CA ARG A 84 8.40 -1.23 0.18
C ARG A 84 6.95 -1.41 0.54
N ALA A 85 6.73 -2.20 1.58
CA ALA A 85 5.43 -2.33 2.18
C ALA A 85 5.60 -2.58 3.68
N LEU A 86 4.65 -2.06 4.47
CA LEU A 86 4.62 -2.28 5.91
C LEU A 86 3.19 -2.57 6.31
N ALA A 87 3.01 -3.59 7.14
CA ALA A 87 1.71 -3.79 7.78
C ALA A 87 1.44 -2.59 8.69
N ALA A 88 0.19 -2.14 8.76
CA ALA A 88 -0.15 -0.98 9.59
C ALA A 88 0.27 -1.17 11.05
N GLU A 89 0.13 -2.38 11.55
CA GLU A 89 0.50 -2.73 12.93
C GLU A 89 2.01 -2.64 13.18
N ASP A 90 2.82 -2.71 12.12
CA ASP A 90 4.28 -2.66 12.24
C ASP A 90 4.84 -1.25 12.06
N ILE A 91 3.97 -0.27 11.79
CA ILE A 91 4.39 1.11 11.63
C ILE A 91 4.58 1.73 13.01
N ASP A 92 5.77 2.31 13.23
CA ASP A 92 6.06 3.05 14.46
C ASP A 92 5.63 4.50 14.27
N PRO A 93 4.54 4.94 14.93
CA PRO A 93 4.08 6.32 14.78
C PRO A 93 5.10 7.36 15.27
N ALA A 94 5.87 7.02 16.29
CA ALA A 94 6.90 7.95 16.80
C ALA A 94 7.97 8.19 15.75
N GLU A 95 8.41 7.14 15.07
CA GLU A 95 9.40 7.25 14.00
C GLU A 95 8.86 8.08 12.84
N ALA A 96 7.59 7.85 12.46
CA ALA A 96 6.96 8.60 11.38
C ALA A 96 6.83 10.08 11.74
N HIS A 97 6.48 10.39 12.98
CA HIS A 97 6.42 11.77 13.44
C HIS A 97 7.80 12.43 13.43
N GLN A 98 8.84 11.68 13.78
CA GLN A 98 10.21 12.19 13.74
C GLN A 98 10.66 12.48 12.31
N GLU A 99 10.33 11.59 11.37
CA GLU A 99 10.61 11.82 9.96
C GLU A 99 9.98 13.12 9.48
N LEU A 100 8.71 13.34 9.87
CA LEU A 100 8.00 14.55 9.49
C LEU A 100 8.62 15.80 10.10
N ALA A 101 9.02 15.74 11.37
CA ALA A 101 9.66 16.84 12.05
C ALA A 101 11.00 17.21 11.39
N ASP A 102 11.76 16.19 10.99
CA ASP A 102 13.04 16.42 10.30
C ASP A 102 12.83 17.10 8.95
N LEU A 103 11.73 16.79 8.27
CA LEU A 103 11.41 17.40 6.98
C LEU A 103 10.94 18.84 7.11
N ALA A 104 10.53 19.28 8.29
CA ALA A 104 10.13 20.66 8.52
C ALA A 104 11.31 21.61 8.64
N LYS A 105 12.53 21.11 8.77
CA LYS A 105 13.72 21.95 8.89
C LYS A 105 14.04 22.61 7.54
N PRO A 106 14.44 23.90 7.54
CA PRO A 106 14.79 24.56 6.28
C PRO A 106 16.05 23.94 5.68
N GLY A 107 16.16 23.96 4.36
CA GLY A 107 17.30 23.36 3.67
C GLY A 107 17.08 23.11 2.20
N GLU A 108 15.94 23.48 1.67
CA GLU A 108 15.65 23.31 0.26
C GLU A 108 16.45 24.31 -0.57
N ARG A 109 17.11 23.81 -1.61
CA ARG A 109 17.96 24.65 -2.45
C ARG A 109 17.62 24.56 -3.93
N THR A 110 16.90 23.50 -4.34
CA THR A 110 16.53 23.27 -5.74
C THR A 110 15.08 22.82 -5.82
N PRO A 111 14.44 22.97 -6.99
CA PRO A 111 13.09 22.41 -7.18
C PRO A 111 13.03 20.90 -6.97
N GLU A 112 14.08 20.16 -7.33
CA GLU A 112 14.14 18.72 -7.09
C GLU A 112 14.12 18.40 -5.60
N ASP A 113 14.86 19.18 -4.78
CA ASP A 113 14.87 18.99 -3.34
C ASP A 113 13.48 19.22 -2.76
N ALA A 114 12.76 20.24 -3.25
CA ALA A 114 11.42 20.53 -2.79
C ALA A 114 10.44 19.41 -3.15
N GLN A 115 10.56 18.84 -4.35
CA GLN A 115 9.72 17.73 -4.78
C GLN A 115 9.98 16.48 -3.95
N GLN A 116 11.23 16.17 -3.68
CA GLN A 116 11.58 15.02 -2.85
C GLN A 116 11.07 15.18 -1.43
N ARG A 117 11.19 16.39 -0.89
CA ARG A 117 10.69 16.69 0.44
C ARG A 117 9.19 16.50 0.54
N GLU A 118 8.44 16.95 -0.47
CA GLU A 118 6.99 16.76 -0.50
C GLU A 118 6.62 15.29 -0.53
N LEU A 119 7.35 14.50 -1.30
CA LEU A 119 7.12 13.06 -1.39
C LEU A 119 7.39 12.38 -0.05
N MET A 120 8.46 12.76 0.61
CA MET A 120 8.78 12.23 1.94
C MET A 120 7.74 12.61 2.98
N LYS A 121 7.20 13.82 2.90
CA LYS A 121 6.12 14.27 3.77
C LYS A 121 4.87 13.42 3.55
N ARG A 122 4.52 13.14 2.31
CA ARG A 122 3.36 12.29 1.99
C ARG A 122 3.52 10.89 2.58
N ARG A 123 4.71 10.32 2.49
CA ARG A 123 5.00 9.01 3.07
C ARG A 123 4.83 9.03 4.58
N ALA A 124 5.40 10.04 5.25
CA ALA A 124 5.31 10.16 6.70
C ALA A 124 3.86 10.35 7.16
N HIS A 125 3.12 11.23 6.50
CA HIS A 125 1.71 11.46 6.82
C HIS A 125 0.88 10.18 6.67
N LEU A 126 1.11 9.43 5.61
CA LEU A 126 0.39 8.19 5.37
C LEU A 126 0.69 7.16 6.44
N LYS A 127 1.95 7.03 6.84
CA LYS A 127 2.34 6.11 7.91
C LYS A 127 1.66 6.46 9.22
N ILE A 128 1.61 7.74 9.56
CA ILE A 128 0.95 8.21 10.77
C ILE A 128 -0.55 7.87 10.72
N LYS A 129 -1.18 8.13 9.58
CA LYS A 129 -2.59 7.85 9.39
C LYS A 129 -2.89 6.36 9.54
N LEU A 130 -2.07 5.50 8.95
CA LEU A 130 -2.26 4.05 9.01
C LEU A 130 -2.02 3.51 10.42
N ALA A 131 -1.03 4.05 11.12
CA ALA A 131 -0.76 3.62 12.50
C ALA A 131 -1.95 3.89 13.41
N LYS A 132 -2.72 4.96 13.16
CA LYS A 132 -3.90 5.30 13.95
C LYS A 132 -5.11 4.41 13.68
N LYS A 133 -5.11 3.69 12.55
CA LYS A 133 -6.25 2.85 12.14
C LYS A 133 -6.19 1.43 12.68
N GLN A 134 -5.22 1.11 13.47
CA GLN A 134 -5.07 -0.23 14.04
C GLN A 134 -6.13 -0.54 15.08
#